data_9033af8eccd9d0f95e2d3f032bdff0e4
#
_entry.id   9033af8eccd9d0f95e2d3f032bdff0e4
#
_cell.length_a   1.000
_cell.length_b   1.000
_cell.length_c   1.000
_cell.angle_alpha   90.00
_cell.angle_beta   90.00
_cell.angle_gamma   90.00
#
_symmetry.space_group_name_H-M   'P 1'
#
loop_
_entity.id
_entity.type
_entity.pdbx_description
1 polymer ?
#
loop_
_entity_poly.entity_id
_entity_poly.type
_entity_poly.pdbx_seq_one_letter_code
_entity_poly.pdbx_strand_id
1 'polypeptide(L)'
;MQKSMINQNKDAISKRLFYRGKQWLYRGQRPSWIAKFFNRMWANAAAKKVMNNGLVALEVIGRKSGQVVSFPLVMMTVDGQRYLASMLGESQWVHNVRAAGGKAVLNSGGRQDVQLEEIPATQRAPLLKAYLHAAPGARPHVLVDMDAPLAEFEKIAAEYPVFHVVSNQENNK
;
A
#
# COMPACT_ATOMS: atom_id res chain seq x y z
N MET A 1 31.33 -19.69 -15.02
CA MET A 1 31.48 -19.76 -13.55
C MET A 1 31.27 -18.40 -12.84
N GLN A 2 31.76 -17.29 -13.38
CA GLN A 2 31.74 -15.97 -12.72
C GLN A 2 30.37 -15.32 -12.60
N LYS A 3 29.42 -15.51 -13.55
CA LYS A 3 28.06 -14.97 -13.51
C LYS A 3 27.16 -15.58 -12.42
N SER A 4 27.39 -16.83 -12.05
CA SER A 4 26.61 -17.51 -10.99
C SER A 4 26.94 -16.97 -9.59
N MET A 5 28.20 -16.65 -9.32
CA MET A 5 28.65 -16.09 -8.03
C MET A 5 28.14 -14.67 -7.79
N ILE A 6 28.01 -13.86 -8.86
CA ILE A 6 27.51 -12.47 -8.76
C ILE A 6 26.01 -12.45 -8.43
N ASN A 7 25.22 -13.39 -8.97
CA ASN A 7 23.80 -13.48 -8.68
C ASN A 7 23.53 -13.97 -7.25
N GLN A 8 24.27 -14.96 -6.76
CA GLN A 8 24.14 -15.44 -5.38
C GLN A 8 24.51 -14.36 -4.35
N ASN A 9 25.47 -13.49 -4.68
CA ASN A 9 25.88 -12.41 -3.78
C ASN A 9 24.83 -11.27 -3.72
N LYS A 10 24.14 -10.97 -4.82
CA LYS A 10 23.02 -10.01 -4.84
C LYS A 10 21.82 -10.49 -4.03
N ASP A 11 21.49 -11.78 -4.11
CA ASP A 11 20.41 -12.38 -3.33
C ASP A 11 20.75 -12.45 -1.83
N ALA A 12 22.00 -12.72 -1.47
CA ALA A 12 22.45 -12.72 -0.09
C ALA A 12 22.45 -11.32 0.54
N ILE A 13 22.83 -10.29 -0.23
CA ILE A 13 22.81 -8.89 0.21
C ILE A 13 21.36 -8.40 0.36
N SER A 14 20.48 -8.74 -0.59
CA SER A 14 19.05 -8.44 -0.52
C SER A 14 18.39 -9.09 0.70
N LYS A 15 18.69 -10.37 0.97
CA LYS A 15 18.20 -11.08 2.16
C LYS A 15 18.75 -10.49 3.46
N ARG A 16 20.03 -10.12 3.52
CA ARG A 16 20.64 -9.48 4.72
C ARG A 16 20.03 -8.11 5.02
N LEU A 17 19.78 -7.29 4.02
CA LEU A 17 19.09 -5.99 4.18
C LEU A 17 17.65 -6.20 4.64
N PHE A 18 16.98 -7.23 4.13
CA PHE A 18 15.62 -7.58 4.54
C PHE A 18 15.55 -8.08 6.00
N TYR A 19 16.49 -8.94 6.43
CA TYR A 19 16.54 -9.44 7.82
C TYR A 19 16.92 -8.35 8.82
N ARG A 20 17.81 -7.42 8.46
CA ARG A 20 18.11 -6.24 9.31
C ARG A 20 16.90 -5.30 9.40
N GLY A 21 16.14 -5.11 8.35
CA GLY A 21 14.86 -4.39 8.35
C GLY A 21 13.80 -5.07 9.21
N LYS A 22 13.71 -6.42 9.17
CA LYS A 22 12.79 -7.19 10.03
C LYS A 22 13.12 -7.02 11.53
N GLN A 23 14.38 -7.15 11.91
CA GLN A 23 14.77 -7.00 13.31
C GLN A 23 14.52 -5.59 13.85
N TRP A 24 14.58 -4.57 12.99
CA TRP A 24 14.29 -3.19 13.36
C TRP A 24 12.77 -2.89 13.39
N LEU A 25 11.98 -3.48 12.50
CA LEU A 25 10.51 -3.46 12.53
C LEU A 25 9.91 -4.04 13.83
N TYR A 26 10.61 -5.00 14.46
CA TYR A 26 10.20 -5.63 15.72
C TYR A 26 10.73 -4.91 16.99
N ARG A 27 11.66 -3.96 16.86
CA ARG A 27 12.10 -3.11 17.97
C ARG A 27 11.11 -1.96 18.20
N GLY A 28 10.22 -2.12 19.14
CA GLY A 28 9.06 -1.32 19.53
C GLY A 28 9.22 0.18 19.81
N GLN A 29 10.18 0.88 19.22
CA GLN A 29 10.31 2.33 19.35
C GLN A 29 9.89 3.03 18.04
N ARG A 30 8.61 3.37 17.94
CA ARG A 30 8.10 4.29 16.90
C ARG A 30 8.62 5.69 17.20
N PRO A 31 9.09 6.46 16.21
CA PRO A 31 9.31 7.89 16.39
C PRO A 31 8.02 8.54 16.90
N SER A 32 8.11 9.30 18.00
CA SER A 32 6.93 9.84 18.69
C SER A 32 6.05 10.77 17.83
N TRP A 33 6.62 11.39 16.79
CA TRP A 33 5.89 12.25 15.86
C TRP A 33 4.97 11.45 14.92
N ILE A 34 5.36 10.22 14.52
CA ILE A 34 4.53 9.32 13.71
C ILE A 34 3.33 8.85 14.54
N ALA A 35 3.58 8.46 15.80
CA ALA A 35 2.50 8.10 16.73
C ALA A 35 1.53 9.28 16.96
N LYS A 36 2.06 10.51 17.13
CA LYS A 36 1.24 11.72 17.29
C LYS A 36 0.43 12.05 16.03
N PHE A 37 1.02 11.90 14.84
CA PHE A 37 0.33 12.10 13.57
C PHE A 37 -0.81 11.09 13.41
N PHE A 38 -0.54 9.81 13.69
CA PHE A 38 -1.56 8.76 13.65
C PHE A 38 -2.65 8.96 14.70
N ASN A 39 -2.29 9.26 15.95
CA ASN A 39 -3.28 9.53 17.00
C ASN A 39 -4.20 10.70 16.62
N ARG A 40 -3.65 11.78 16.04
CA ARG A 40 -4.45 12.93 15.59
C ARG A 40 -5.37 12.56 14.44
N MET A 41 -4.90 11.72 13.51
CA MET A 41 -5.69 11.27 12.37
C MET A 41 -6.73 10.23 12.77
N TRP A 42 -6.37 9.27 13.65
CA TRP A 42 -7.31 8.30 14.20
C TRP A 42 -8.36 8.96 15.10
N ALA A 43 -8.00 9.98 15.89
CA ALA A 43 -8.96 10.76 16.67
C ALA A 43 -9.99 11.46 15.76
N ASN A 44 -9.54 12.07 14.66
CA ASN A 44 -10.43 12.68 13.68
C ASN A 44 -11.28 11.66 12.90
N ALA A 45 -10.75 10.49 12.60
CA ALA A 45 -11.47 9.40 11.94
C ALA A 45 -12.51 8.75 12.86
N ALA A 46 -12.18 8.53 14.13
CA ALA A 46 -13.12 8.02 15.15
C ALA A 46 -14.31 9.00 15.37
N ALA A 47 -14.04 10.31 15.40
CA ALA A 47 -15.07 11.33 15.55
C ALA A 47 -16.04 11.41 14.35
N LYS A 48 -15.65 10.89 13.16
CA LYS A 48 -16.45 10.98 11.93
C LYS A 48 -17.04 9.65 11.44
N LYS A 49 -17.13 8.61 12.26
CA LYS A 49 -17.62 7.28 11.80
C LYS A 49 -16.81 6.65 10.63
N VAL A 50 -15.60 7.12 10.37
CA VAL A 50 -14.78 6.68 9.22
C VAL A 50 -14.12 5.31 9.47
N MET A 51 -14.14 4.80 10.70
CA MET A 51 -13.55 3.50 11.06
C MET A 51 -14.22 2.28 10.39
N ASN A 52 -15.42 2.44 9.81
CA ASN A 52 -16.11 1.35 9.11
C ASN A 52 -15.73 1.25 7.62
N ASN A 53 -14.89 2.15 7.09
CA ASN A 53 -14.61 2.27 5.65
C ASN A 53 -13.23 1.73 5.25
N GLY A 54 -12.71 0.69 5.92
CA GLY A 54 -11.47 0.06 5.48
C GLY A 54 -10.20 0.92 5.65
N LEU A 55 -10.19 1.91 6.57
CA LEU A 55 -9.01 2.73 6.82
C LEU A 55 -7.89 1.86 7.42
N VAL A 56 -6.72 1.87 6.79
CA VAL A 56 -5.54 1.12 7.20
C VAL A 56 -4.30 2.01 7.24
N ALA A 57 -3.30 1.62 8.02
CA ALA A 57 -1.97 2.21 7.93
C ALA A 57 -1.05 1.29 7.13
N LEU A 58 -0.55 1.77 5.99
CA LEU A 58 0.49 1.11 5.22
C LEU A 58 1.86 1.56 5.71
N GLU A 59 2.67 0.65 6.22
CA GLU A 59 4.05 0.89 6.62
C GLU A 59 4.99 0.27 5.58
N VAL A 60 5.89 1.07 5.04
CA VAL A 60 6.87 0.67 4.01
C VAL A 60 8.21 1.36 4.24
N ILE A 61 9.30 0.73 3.81
CA ILE A 61 10.64 1.35 3.88
C ILE A 61 10.70 2.52 2.90
N GLY A 62 11.01 3.70 3.41
CA GLY A 62 11.23 4.91 2.60
C GLY A 62 12.48 4.74 1.72
N ARG A 63 12.31 4.81 0.41
CA ARG A 63 13.38 4.58 -0.58
C ARG A 63 14.59 5.50 -0.45
N LYS A 64 14.39 6.71 0.12
CA LYS A 64 15.46 7.71 0.31
C LYS A 64 16.08 7.62 1.71
N SER A 65 15.26 7.37 2.73
CA SER A 65 15.71 7.43 4.13
C SER A 65 16.10 6.08 4.70
N GLY A 66 15.67 4.97 4.10
CA GLY A 66 15.78 3.64 4.68
C GLY A 66 14.95 3.44 5.96
N GLN A 67 14.16 4.44 6.36
CA GLN A 67 13.32 4.40 7.55
C GLN A 67 11.91 3.95 7.19
N VAL A 68 11.21 3.34 8.15
CA VAL A 68 9.79 3.01 7.97
C VAL A 68 8.97 4.28 7.91
N VAL A 69 8.19 4.42 6.85
CA VAL A 69 7.22 5.50 6.66
C VAL A 69 5.83 4.88 6.65
N SER A 70 4.89 5.53 7.31
CA SER A 70 3.52 5.06 7.42
C SER A 70 2.57 6.01 6.70
N PHE A 71 1.66 5.43 5.91
CA PHE A 71 0.68 6.15 5.11
C PHE A 71 -0.73 5.68 5.47
N PRO A 72 -1.67 6.61 5.74
CA PRO A 72 -3.07 6.28 5.90
C PRO A 72 -3.71 6.07 4.54
N LEU A 73 -4.32 4.94 4.33
CA LEU A 73 -4.97 4.57 3.08
C LEU A 73 -6.34 3.96 3.36
N VAL A 74 -7.22 4.00 2.38
CA VAL A 74 -8.45 3.21 2.37
C VAL A 74 -8.17 1.92 1.63
N MET A 75 -8.42 0.80 2.28
CA MET A 75 -8.38 -0.53 1.68
C MET A 75 -9.80 -0.91 1.26
N MET A 76 -9.98 -1.30 0.03
CA MET A 76 -11.25 -1.85 -0.46
C MET A 76 -11.18 -3.36 -0.61
N THR A 77 -12.34 -4.00 -0.58
CA THR A 77 -12.51 -5.41 -0.90
C THR A 77 -13.42 -5.54 -2.11
N VAL A 78 -12.96 -6.25 -3.13
CA VAL A 78 -13.73 -6.58 -4.34
C VAL A 78 -13.58 -8.08 -4.56
N ASP A 79 -14.69 -8.79 -4.67
CA ASP A 79 -14.72 -10.26 -4.86
C ASP A 79 -13.85 -11.03 -3.85
N GLY A 80 -13.88 -10.58 -2.59
CA GLY A 80 -13.10 -11.18 -1.51
C GLY A 80 -11.61 -10.82 -1.50
N GLN A 81 -11.10 -10.12 -2.52
CA GLN A 81 -9.71 -9.67 -2.63
C GLN A 81 -9.57 -8.24 -2.13
N ARG A 82 -8.40 -7.94 -1.51
CA ARG A 82 -8.11 -6.63 -0.92
C ARG A 82 -7.24 -5.79 -1.85
N TYR A 83 -7.57 -4.51 -1.96
CA TYR A 83 -6.85 -3.59 -2.86
C TYR A 83 -6.59 -2.24 -2.19
N LEU A 84 -5.47 -1.63 -2.57
CA LEU A 84 -5.11 -0.24 -2.27
C LEU A 84 -4.99 0.54 -3.58
N ALA A 85 -5.58 1.72 -3.65
CA ALA A 85 -5.47 2.58 -4.83
C ALA A 85 -4.87 3.95 -4.48
N SER A 86 -4.04 4.49 -5.37
CA SER A 86 -3.46 5.81 -5.22
C SER A 86 -4.23 6.85 -6.01
N MET A 87 -5.14 7.56 -5.34
CA MET A 87 -5.94 8.63 -5.97
C MET A 87 -5.16 9.92 -6.21
N LEU A 88 -3.93 10.01 -5.76
CA LEU A 88 -2.99 11.10 -6.04
C LEU A 88 -1.93 10.69 -7.07
N GLY A 89 -2.23 9.66 -7.89
CA GLY A 89 -1.33 9.15 -8.92
C GLY A 89 -0.03 8.59 -8.34
N GLU A 90 1.11 8.96 -8.91
CA GLU A 90 2.46 8.53 -8.52
C GLU A 90 2.90 9.14 -7.17
N SER A 91 2.22 8.76 -6.11
CA SER A 91 2.46 9.27 -4.76
C SER A 91 3.70 8.65 -4.10
N GLN A 92 4.15 9.24 -2.97
CA GLN A 92 5.36 8.78 -2.29
C GLN A 92 5.26 7.33 -1.81
N TRP A 93 4.09 6.89 -1.37
CA TRP A 93 3.91 5.51 -0.93
C TRP A 93 4.01 4.51 -2.10
N VAL A 94 3.50 4.86 -3.30
CA VAL A 94 3.64 4.05 -4.52
C VAL A 94 5.11 3.82 -4.86
N HIS A 95 5.87 4.91 -4.92
CA HIS A 95 7.32 4.81 -5.18
C HIS A 95 8.08 4.01 -4.13
N ASN A 96 7.69 4.12 -2.85
CA ASN A 96 8.34 3.36 -1.78
C ASN A 96 8.00 1.87 -1.87
N VAL A 97 6.74 1.54 -2.17
CA VAL A 97 6.29 0.15 -2.37
C VAL A 97 7.04 -0.51 -3.53
N ARG A 98 7.12 0.16 -4.68
CA ARG A 98 7.90 -0.36 -5.83
C ARG A 98 9.37 -0.56 -5.49
N ALA A 99 9.99 0.39 -4.81
CA ALA A 99 11.39 0.30 -4.38
C ALA A 99 11.62 -0.83 -3.35
N ALA A 100 10.61 -1.15 -2.54
CA ALA A 100 10.62 -2.26 -1.59
C ALA A 100 10.27 -3.62 -2.22
N GLY A 101 10.06 -3.67 -3.56
CA GLY A 101 9.63 -4.88 -4.25
C GLY A 101 8.24 -5.36 -3.81
N GLY A 102 7.34 -4.45 -3.48
CA GLY A 102 5.98 -4.73 -3.02
C GLY A 102 5.86 -5.09 -1.54
N LYS A 103 6.96 -5.22 -0.80
CA LYS A 103 6.95 -5.63 0.61
C LYS A 103 6.51 -4.48 1.51
N ALA A 104 5.49 -4.74 2.34
CA ALA A 104 4.94 -3.74 3.25
C ALA A 104 4.32 -4.41 4.48
N VAL A 105 3.90 -3.58 5.43
CA VAL A 105 3.11 -4.00 6.59
C VAL A 105 1.81 -3.22 6.59
N LEU A 106 0.68 -3.91 6.68
CA LEU A 106 -0.62 -3.31 6.95
C LEU A 106 -0.94 -3.36 8.43
N ASN A 107 -1.49 -2.27 8.94
CA ASN A 107 -2.00 -2.19 10.29
C ASN A 107 -3.48 -1.75 10.24
N SER A 108 -4.38 -2.70 10.53
CA SER A 108 -5.84 -2.53 10.57
C SER A 108 -6.42 -3.16 11.84
N GLY A 109 -5.89 -2.79 13.02
CA GLY A 109 -6.20 -3.42 14.31
C GLY A 109 -5.20 -4.51 14.72
N GLY A 110 -4.31 -4.90 13.81
CA GLY A 110 -3.17 -5.79 13.98
C GLY A 110 -2.16 -5.57 12.87
N ARG A 111 -0.90 -5.94 13.10
CA ARG A 111 0.18 -5.83 12.11
C ARG A 111 0.23 -7.09 11.25
N GLN A 112 0.18 -6.94 9.95
CA GLN A 112 0.24 -8.03 8.98
C GLN A 112 1.31 -7.72 7.93
N ASP A 113 2.28 -8.61 7.76
CA ASP A 113 3.23 -8.56 6.63
C ASP A 113 2.47 -8.92 5.35
N VAL A 114 2.60 -8.08 4.32
CA VAL A 114 1.90 -8.24 3.04
C VAL A 114 2.86 -8.08 1.87
N GLN A 115 2.48 -8.68 0.76
CA GLN A 115 3.02 -8.42 -0.57
C GLN A 115 2.00 -7.59 -1.35
N LEU A 116 2.42 -6.45 -1.85
CA LEU A 116 1.62 -5.59 -2.74
C LEU A 116 2.02 -5.86 -4.19
N GLU A 117 1.07 -6.34 -4.96
CA GLU A 117 1.25 -6.64 -6.39
C GLU A 117 0.55 -5.56 -7.21
N GLU A 118 1.31 -4.85 -8.02
CA GLU A 118 0.75 -3.78 -8.83
C GLU A 118 -0.09 -4.34 -9.98
N ILE A 119 -1.33 -3.90 -10.07
CA ILE A 119 -2.28 -4.30 -11.11
C ILE A 119 -1.91 -3.60 -12.43
N PRO A 120 -1.85 -4.32 -13.57
CA PRO A 120 -1.65 -3.71 -14.89
C PRO A 120 -2.68 -2.63 -15.18
N ALA A 121 -2.28 -1.53 -15.84
CA ALA A 121 -3.17 -0.40 -16.13
C ALA A 121 -4.47 -0.81 -16.84
N THR A 122 -4.39 -1.78 -17.73
CA THR A 122 -5.53 -2.31 -18.48
C THR A 122 -6.60 -3.02 -17.62
N GLN A 123 -6.26 -3.36 -16.37
CA GLN A 123 -7.16 -4.06 -15.44
C GLN A 123 -7.64 -3.17 -14.29
N ARG A 124 -7.18 -1.91 -14.21
CA ARG A 124 -7.47 -1.02 -13.07
C ARG A 124 -8.86 -0.38 -13.13
N ALA A 125 -9.45 -0.17 -14.29
CA ALA A 125 -10.68 0.58 -14.46
C ALA A 125 -11.84 0.12 -13.54
N PRO A 126 -12.21 -1.18 -13.48
CA PRO A 126 -13.26 -1.65 -12.59
C PRO A 126 -12.91 -1.45 -11.11
N LEU A 127 -11.63 -1.61 -10.74
CA LEU A 127 -11.16 -1.42 -9.38
C LEU A 127 -11.21 0.06 -8.96
N LEU A 128 -10.84 0.99 -9.87
CA LEU A 128 -10.94 2.44 -9.61
C LEU A 128 -12.39 2.87 -9.41
N LYS A 129 -13.32 2.36 -10.23
CA LYS A 129 -14.75 2.61 -10.06
C LYS A 129 -15.24 2.12 -8.70
N ALA A 130 -14.92 0.89 -8.32
CA ALA A 130 -15.25 0.33 -7.01
C ALA A 130 -14.63 1.15 -5.86
N TYR A 131 -13.39 1.63 -6.03
CA TYR A 131 -12.69 2.43 -5.03
C TYR A 131 -13.40 3.76 -4.76
N LEU A 132 -13.92 4.46 -5.77
CA LEU A 132 -14.66 5.72 -5.58
C LEU A 132 -15.96 5.53 -4.80
N HIS A 133 -16.58 4.35 -4.89
CA HIS A 133 -17.73 4.00 -4.04
C HIS A 133 -17.30 3.74 -2.60
N ALA A 134 -16.20 3.02 -2.38
CA ALA A 134 -15.68 2.68 -1.05
C ALA A 134 -15.04 3.87 -0.32
N ALA A 135 -14.44 4.82 -1.04
CA ALA A 135 -13.67 5.94 -0.49
C ALA A 135 -14.22 7.30 -0.95
N PRO A 136 -15.31 7.80 -0.35
CA PRO A 136 -15.91 9.10 -0.74
C PRO A 136 -14.93 10.28 -0.73
N GLY A 137 -13.93 10.25 0.18
CA GLY A 137 -12.88 11.27 0.25
C GLY A 137 -11.91 11.28 -0.95
N ALA A 138 -11.91 10.24 -1.76
CA ALA A 138 -11.09 10.16 -2.98
C ALA A 138 -11.72 10.89 -4.18
N ARG A 139 -13.02 11.06 -4.19
CA ARG A 139 -13.80 11.60 -5.32
C ARG A 139 -13.32 12.96 -5.82
N PRO A 140 -12.96 13.95 -4.97
CA PRO A 140 -12.46 15.24 -5.43
C PRO A 140 -11.12 15.18 -6.18
N HIS A 141 -10.39 14.07 -6.07
CA HIS A 141 -9.07 13.87 -6.67
C HIS A 141 -9.11 13.13 -8.01
N VAL A 142 -10.29 12.68 -8.45
CA VAL A 142 -10.48 11.94 -9.70
C VAL A 142 -11.44 12.72 -10.58
N LEU A 143 -11.05 12.95 -11.84
CA LEU A 143 -11.83 13.76 -12.79
C LEU A 143 -13.02 13.01 -13.42
N VAL A 144 -13.23 11.75 -13.05
CA VAL A 144 -14.31 10.90 -13.53
C VAL A 144 -15.34 10.71 -12.43
N ASP A 145 -16.61 10.89 -12.77
CA ASP A 145 -17.71 10.62 -11.85
C ASP A 145 -17.77 9.14 -11.48
N MET A 146 -18.13 8.82 -10.23
CA MET A 146 -18.17 7.43 -9.75
C MET A 146 -19.19 6.58 -10.49
N ASP A 147 -20.24 7.18 -11.05
CA ASP A 147 -21.31 6.51 -11.79
C ASP A 147 -21.05 6.49 -13.32
N ALA A 148 -19.95 7.12 -13.77
CA ALA A 148 -19.57 7.13 -15.18
C ALA A 148 -19.42 5.71 -15.78
N PRO A 149 -19.58 5.55 -17.09
CA PRO A 149 -19.29 4.30 -17.78
C PRO A 149 -17.84 3.83 -17.58
N LEU A 150 -17.61 2.52 -17.60
CA LEU A 150 -16.27 1.95 -17.38
C LEU A 150 -15.21 2.50 -18.35
N ALA A 151 -15.61 2.78 -19.59
CA ALA A 151 -14.74 3.36 -20.62
C ALA A 151 -14.09 4.70 -20.20
N GLU A 152 -14.74 5.49 -19.32
CA GLU A 152 -14.14 6.72 -18.82
C GLU A 152 -13.03 6.41 -17.79
N PHE A 153 -13.19 5.37 -16.99
CA PHE A 153 -12.16 4.90 -16.07
C PHE A 153 -10.96 4.28 -16.81
N GLU A 154 -11.19 3.63 -17.94
CA GLU A 154 -10.11 3.08 -18.77
C GLU A 154 -9.17 4.18 -19.28
N LYS A 155 -9.70 5.35 -19.63
CA LYS A 155 -8.91 6.50 -20.12
C LYS A 155 -7.93 7.02 -19.07
N ILE A 156 -8.28 6.91 -17.79
CA ILE A 156 -7.47 7.43 -16.68
C ILE A 156 -6.73 6.35 -15.89
N ALA A 157 -6.96 5.08 -16.18
CA ALA A 157 -6.46 3.95 -15.39
C ALA A 157 -4.94 3.91 -15.26
N ALA A 158 -4.19 4.40 -16.26
CA ALA A 158 -2.73 4.47 -16.21
C ALA A 158 -2.21 5.46 -15.16
N GLU A 159 -2.98 6.50 -14.85
CA GLU A 159 -2.58 7.57 -13.93
C GLU A 159 -2.74 7.19 -12.45
N TYR A 160 -3.57 6.20 -12.15
CA TYR A 160 -3.91 5.80 -10.78
C TYR A 160 -3.43 4.38 -10.46
N PRO A 161 -2.25 4.22 -9.86
CA PRO A 161 -1.75 2.91 -9.44
C PRO A 161 -2.71 2.20 -8.47
N VAL A 162 -2.94 0.91 -8.72
CA VAL A 162 -3.73 0.02 -7.87
C VAL A 162 -2.88 -1.19 -7.51
N PHE A 163 -2.94 -1.63 -6.26
CA PHE A 163 -2.20 -2.76 -5.75
C PHE A 163 -3.14 -3.79 -5.13
N HIS A 164 -2.98 -5.04 -5.51
CA HIS A 164 -3.57 -6.18 -4.83
C HIS A 164 -2.78 -6.46 -3.55
N VAL A 165 -3.48 -6.73 -2.44
CA VAL A 165 -2.88 -7.04 -1.15
C VAL A 165 -2.89 -8.53 -0.92
N VAL A 166 -1.72 -9.17 -1.06
CA VAL A 166 -1.52 -10.59 -0.80
C VAL A 166 -0.97 -10.78 0.61
N SER A 167 -1.58 -11.64 1.41
CA SER A 167 -1.05 -11.97 2.73
C SER A 167 0.08 -12.98 2.63
N ASN A 168 1.22 -12.73 3.29
CA ASN A 168 2.36 -13.65 3.28
C ASN A 168 2.06 -15.00 3.98
N GLN A 169 0.86 -15.21 4.53
CA GLN A 169 0.48 -16.46 5.17
C GLN A 169 -0.03 -17.53 4.18
N GLU A 170 -0.34 -17.15 2.93
CA GLU A 170 -0.84 -18.12 1.93
C GLU A 170 0.27 -18.93 1.23
N ASN A 171 1.54 -18.52 1.36
CA ASN A 171 2.67 -19.19 0.71
C ASN A 171 3.34 -20.28 1.56
N ASN A 172 2.72 -20.73 2.66
CA ASN A 172 3.30 -21.74 3.58
C ASN A 172 2.42 -23.00 3.70
N LYS A 173 1.74 -23.38 2.60
CA LYS A 173 1.08 -24.68 2.46
C LYS A 173 1.68 -25.47 1.32
#